data_45266c9744e192d960ca32199097be68
#
_entry.id   45266c9744e192d960ca32199097be68
#
_cell.length_a   1.000
_cell.length_b   1.000
_cell.length_c   1.000
_cell.angle_alpha   90.00
_cell.angle_beta   90.00
_cell.angle_gamma   90.00
#
_symmetry.space_group_name_H-M   'P 1'
#
loop_
_entity.id
_entity.type
_entity.pdbx_description
1 polymer ?
#
loop_
_entity_poly.entity_id
_entity_poly.type
_entity_poly.pdbx_seq_one_letter_code
_entity_poly.pdbx_strand_id
1 'polypeptide(L)'
;MLLKDGIKSSIVELRASLARSRSEAIAQAYDVTICRSSDYENCDTGSGDWSSGWISFLDKDGDAVRDAGEALIDVHEAISLSATLTLNEVVSGTDAKDFFQYNRQGLPGDVAGNPAQALFVLCPFDGDAGKARGLYINATGRAGETRDTDNDGTHNWSSGNELSCS
;
A
#
# COMPACT_ATOMS: atom_id res chain seq x y z
N MET A 1 16.93 13.75 -10.63
CA MET A 1 16.15 13.27 -11.79
C MET A 1 15.82 11.80 -11.67
N LEU A 2 16.78 10.89 -11.62
CA LEU A 2 16.53 9.45 -11.54
C LEU A 2 15.76 9.02 -10.28
N LEU A 3 16.08 9.57 -9.12
CA LEU A 3 15.40 9.24 -7.86
C LEU A 3 13.92 9.63 -7.89
N LYS A 4 13.60 10.84 -8.36
CA LYS A 4 12.23 11.34 -8.44
C LYS A 4 11.38 10.52 -9.42
N ASP A 5 11.94 10.16 -10.55
CA ASP A 5 11.26 9.34 -11.56
C ASP A 5 11.05 7.92 -11.06
N GLY A 6 12.02 7.35 -10.35
CA GLY A 6 11.92 6.05 -9.72
C GLY A 6 10.86 5.99 -8.62
N ILE A 7 10.77 7.02 -7.78
CA ILE A 7 9.73 7.14 -6.75
C ILE A 7 8.34 7.18 -7.40
N LYS A 8 8.17 8.00 -8.43
CA LYS A 8 6.91 8.09 -9.17
C LYS A 8 6.54 6.75 -9.82
N SER A 9 7.50 6.08 -10.44
CA SER A 9 7.29 4.76 -11.06
C SER A 9 6.83 3.73 -10.04
N SER A 10 7.46 3.67 -8.87
CA SER A 10 7.10 2.73 -7.80
C SER A 10 5.68 2.96 -7.27
N ILE A 11 5.25 4.21 -7.15
CA ILE A 11 3.87 4.55 -6.76
C ILE A 11 2.86 4.09 -7.83
N VAL A 12 3.19 4.26 -9.11
CA VAL A 12 2.34 3.78 -10.22
C VAL A 12 2.22 2.25 -10.20
N GLU A 13 3.31 1.56 -9.96
CA GLU A 13 3.33 0.09 -9.86
C GLU A 13 2.52 -0.41 -8.66
N LEU A 14 2.64 0.23 -7.50
CA LEU A 14 1.83 -0.08 -6.33
C LEU A 14 0.34 0.16 -6.58
N ARG A 15 0.00 1.26 -7.23
CA ARG A 15 -1.39 1.55 -7.63
C ARG A 15 -1.96 0.47 -8.55
N ALA A 16 -1.18 -0.02 -9.49
CA ALA A 16 -1.57 -1.11 -10.38
C ALA A 16 -1.79 -2.41 -9.60
N SER A 17 -0.92 -2.75 -8.65
CA SER A 17 -1.08 -3.90 -7.76
C SER A 17 -2.36 -3.82 -6.93
N LEU A 18 -2.66 -2.65 -6.37
CA LEU A 18 -3.89 -2.42 -5.59
C LEU A 18 -5.15 -2.53 -6.46
N ALA A 19 -5.13 -1.95 -7.66
CA ALA A 19 -6.25 -2.03 -8.60
C ALA A 19 -6.52 -3.47 -9.02
N ARG A 20 -5.48 -4.25 -9.28
CA ARG A 20 -5.59 -5.67 -9.60
C ARG A 20 -6.14 -6.47 -8.41
N SER A 21 -5.64 -6.23 -7.22
CA SER A 21 -6.11 -6.89 -5.99
C SER A 21 -7.60 -6.65 -5.75
N ARG A 22 -8.04 -5.41 -5.92
CA ARG A 22 -9.45 -5.04 -5.80
C ARG A 22 -10.32 -5.75 -6.84
N SER A 23 -9.89 -5.76 -8.10
CA SER A 23 -10.62 -6.44 -9.18
C SER A 23 -10.74 -7.94 -8.93
N GLU A 24 -9.69 -8.58 -8.46
CA GLU A 24 -9.70 -10.00 -8.13
C GLU A 24 -10.62 -10.32 -6.95
N ALA A 25 -10.63 -9.48 -5.92
CA ALA A 25 -11.56 -9.63 -4.80
C ALA A 25 -13.02 -9.66 -5.25
N ILE A 26 -13.38 -8.74 -6.14
CA ILE A 26 -14.73 -8.66 -6.71
C ILE A 26 -15.01 -9.87 -7.62
N ALA A 27 -14.09 -10.21 -8.51
CA ALA A 27 -14.25 -11.29 -9.49
C ALA A 27 -14.33 -12.67 -8.85
N GLN A 28 -13.49 -12.93 -7.84
CA GLN A 28 -13.42 -14.22 -7.16
C GLN A 28 -14.39 -14.33 -5.97
N ALA A 29 -14.97 -13.22 -5.53
CA ALA A 29 -15.85 -13.13 -4.35
C ALA A 29 -15.19 -13.61 -3.05
N TYR A 30 -13.90 -13.38 -2.92
CA TYR A 30 -13.12 -13.61 -1.72
C TYR A 30 -12.39 -12.33 -1.31
N ASP A 31 -11.94 -12.28 -0.08
CA ASP A 31 -11.03 -11.24 0.35
C ASP A 31 -9.68 -11.40 -0.38
N VAL A 32 -9.03 -10.29 -0.65
CA VAL A 32 -7.67 -10.25 -1.21
C VAL A 32 -6.81 -9.45 -0.29
N THR A 33 -5.75 -10.06 0.18
CA THR A 33 -4.74 -9.39 1.00
C THR A 33 -3.53 -9.05 0.16
N ILE A 34 -3.07 -7.81 0.29
CA ILE A 34 -1.77 -7.37 -0.19
C ILE A 34 -0.90 -7.09 1.03
N CYS A 35 0.32 -7.62 1.05
CA CYS A 35 1.23 -7.48 2.18
C CYS A 35 2.66 -7.30 1.72
N ARG A 36 3.48 -6.70 2.57
CA ARG A 36 4.91 -6.67 2.32
C ARG A 36 5.49 -8.08 2.40
N SER A 37 6.44 -8.37 1.53
CA SER A 37 7.04 -9.70 1.43
C SER A 37 8.46 -9.60 0.87
N SER A 38 9.40 -10.18 1.58
CA SER A 38 10.81 -10.25 1.15
C SER A 38 11.15 -11.58 0.48
N ASP A 39 10.35 -12.62 0.70
CA ASP A 39 10.52 -13.94 0.06
C ASP A 39 9.60 -14.15 -1.15
N TYR A 40 8.66 -13.23 -1.36
CA TYR A 40 7.67 -13.24 -2.46
C TYR A 40 6.69 -14.42 -2.41
N GLU A 41 6.59 -15.05 -1.28
CA GLU A 41 5.68 -16.17 -1.04
C GLU A 41 4.79 -15.96 0.18
N ASN A 42 5.33 -15.36 1.24
CA ASN A 42 4.65 -15.15 2.51
C ASN A 42 4.67 -13.68 2.92
N CYS A 43 3.71 -13.30 3.75
CA CYS A 43 3.70 -11.96 4.34
C CYS A 43 4.79 -11.83 5.41
N ASP A 44 5.54 -10.76 5.35
CA ASP A 44 6.51 -10.40 6.39
C ASP A 44 5.78 -9.81 7.61
N THR A 45 6.35 -10.08 8.77
CA THR A 45 5.90 -9.50 10.04
C THR A 45 7.09 -8.87 10.78
N GLY A 46 6.81 -8.00 11.73
CA GLY A 46 7.86 -7.36 12.53
C GLY A 46 8.46 -6.12 11.88
N SER A 47 9.75 -5.90 12.09
CA SER A 47 10.44 -4.72 11.58
C SER A 47 10.66 -4.78 10.06
N GLY A 48 10.58 -3.63 9.41
CA GLY A 48 10.77 -3.49 7.98
C GLY A 48 9.70 -2.63 7.35
N ASP A 49 9.84 -2.40 6.07
CA ASP A 49 8.88 -1.64 5.27
C ASP A 49 8.58 -2.36 3.94
N TRP A 50 7.74 -1.76 3.14
CA TRP A 50 7.27 -2.34 1.87
C TRP A 50 8.30 -2.24 0.73
N SER A 51 9.44 -1.61 0.94
CA SER A 51 10.48 -1.49 -0.09
C SER A 51 11.13 -2.83 -0.44
N SER A 52 11.03 -3.82 0.43
CA SER A 52 11.50 -5.19 0.17
C SER A 52 10.66 -5.95 -0.84
N GLY A 53 9.52 -5.42 -1.20
CA GLY A 53 8.57 -6.02 -2.12
C GLY A 53 7.22 -6.34 -1.47
N TRP A 54 6.27 -6.75 -2.28
CA TRP A 54 4.94 -7.12 -1.79
C TRP A 54 4.32 -8.22 -2.66
N ILE A 55 3.37 -8.91 -2.06
CA ILE A 55 2.53 -9.90 -2.75
C ILE A 55 1.07 -9.59 -2.52
N SER A 56 0.21 -10.06 -3.39
CA SER A 56 -1.23 -10.16 -3.14
C SER A 56 -1.70 -11.58 -3.39
N PHE A 57 -2.69 -12.01 -2.61
CA PHE A 57 -3.21 -13.38 -2.69
C PHE A 57 -4.71 -13.42 -2.35
N LEU A 58 -5.37 -14.48 -2.82
CA LEU A 58 -6.74 -14.79 -2.43
C LEU A 58 -6.72 -15.28 -0.98
N ASP A 59 -7.24 -14.45 -0.09
CA ASP A 59 -7.31 -14.72 1.34
C ASP A 59 -8.70 -15.25 1.67
N LYS A 60 -8.84 -16.58 1.67
CA LYS A 60 -10.15 -17.22 1.71
C LYS A 60 -10.81 -17.17 3.08
N ASP A 61 -10.03 -17.15 4.13
CA ASP A 61 -10.52 -17.05 5.51
C ASP A 61 -10.40 -15.63 6.09
N GLY A 62 -9.71 -14.71 5.39
CA GLY A 62 -9.65 -13.31 5.75
C GLY A 62 -8.72 -12.99 6.91
N ASP A 63 -7.78 -13.84 7.22
CA ASP A 63 -6.91 -13.68 8.38
C ASP A 63 -5.59 -12.91 8.10
N ALA A 64 -5.37 -12.51 6.84
CA ALA A 64 -4.18 -11.83 6.36
C ALA A 64 -2.88 -12.65 6.43
N VAL A 65 -3.01 -13.96 6.53
CA VAL A 65 -1.89 -14.92 6.47
C VAL A 65 -2.09 -15.78 5.23
N ARG A 66 -1.07 -15.91 4.41
CA ARG A 66 -1.18 -16.76 3.22
C ARG A 66 -1.03 -18.23 3.58
N ASP A 67 -2.11 -18.98 3.44
CA ASP A 67 -2.18 -20.41 3.70
C ASP A 67 -1.91 -21.26 2.44
N ALA A 68 -1.65 -22.55 2.67
CA ALA A 68 -1.53 -23.51 1.60
C ALA A 68 -2.86 -23.61 0.82
N GLY A 69 -2.79 -23.42 -0.48
CA GLY A 69 -3.96 -23.42 -1.37
C GLY A 69 -4.58 -22.04 -1.61
N GLU A 70 -4.03 -21.00 -1.03
CA GLU A 70 -4.37 -19.61 -1.37
C GLU A 70 -3.48 -19.12 -2.49
N ALA A 71 -4.11 -18.77 -3.60
CA ALA A 71 -3.40 -18.45 -4.84
C ALA A 71 -2.79 -17.05 -4.78
N LEU A 72 -1.53 -16.93 -5.18
CA LEU A 72 -0.91 -15.63 -5.46
C LEU A 72 -1.60 -14.98 -6.65
N ILE A 73 -1.89 -13.69 -6.52
CA ILE A 73 -2.47 -12.85 -7.59
C ILE A 73 -1.37 -12.02 -8.24
N ASP A 74 -0.51 -11.40 -7.43
CA ASP A 74 0.53 -10.50 -7.88
C ASP A 74 1.75 -10.62 -6.99
N VAL A 75 2.92 -10.40 -7.59
CA VAL A 75 4.21 -10.37 -6.88
C VAL A 75 4.99 -9.18 -7.41
N HIS A 76 5.45 -8.33 -6.51
CA HIS A 76 6.32 -7.22 -6.83
C HIS A 76 7.64 -7.35 -6.08
N GLU A 77 8.73 -7.37 -6.82
CA GLU A 77 10.08 -7.45 -6.25
C GLU A 77 10.45 -6.17 -5.50
N ALA A 78 11.53 -6.24 -4.74
CA ALA A 78 12.06 -5.10 -3.99
C ALA A 78 12.21 -3.87 -4.89
N ILE A 79 11.88 -2.70 -4.34
CA ILE A 79 12.10 -1.44 -5.02
C ILE A 79 13.59 -1.22 -5.20
N SER A 80 14.03 -0.95 -6.43
CA SER A 80 15.45 -0.77 -6.78
C SER A 80 16.05 0.56 -6.29
N LEU A 81 15.29 1.32 -5.52
CA LEU A 81 15.69 2.61 -4.98
C LEU A 81 16.09 2.49 -3.51
N SER A 82 17.02 3.33 -3.09
CA SER A 82 17.25 3.59 -1.66
C SER A 82 16.12 4.47 -1.13
N ALA A 83 15.00 3.84 -0.78
CA ALA A 83 13.79 4.52 -0.33
C ALA A 83 13.06 3.66 0.70
N THR A 84 12.17 4.25 1.48
CA THR A 84 11.28 3.55 2.38
C THR A 84 9.84 3.67 1.88
N LEU A 85 9.09 2.59 1.93
CA LEU A 85 7.67 2.56 1.59
C LEU A 85 6.89 2.06 2.79
N THR A 86 6.07 2.93 3.38
CA THR A 86 5.27 2.62 4.58
C THR A 86 3.79 2.67 4.27
N LEU A 87 3.02 1.85 4.96
CA LEU A 87 1.57 1.86 4.94
C LEU A 87 1.05 2.28 6.31
N ASN A 88 0.21 3.30 6.34
CA ASN A 88 -0.42 3.81 7.55
C ASN A 88 -1.95 3.72 7.44
N GLU A 89 -2.60 3.36 8.53
CA GLU A 89 -4.05 3.41 8.60
C GLU A 89 -4.50 4.82 9.02
N VAL A 90 -5.28 5.48 8.16
CA VAL A 90 -5.64 6.89 8.33
C VAL A 90 -6.73 7.09 9.37
N VAL A 91 -7.66 6.13 9.49
CA VAL A 91 -8.85 6.28 10.34
C VAL A 91 -8.53 6.10 11.82
N SER A 92 -7.64 5.19 12.16
CA SER A 92 -7.27 4.92 13.55
C SER A 92 -6.01 5.65 14.02
N GLY A 93 -5.29 6.27 13.09
CA GLY A 93 -4.02 6.95 13.40
C GLY A 93 -2.95 6.02 13.96
N THR A 94 -3.08 4.74 13.69
CA THR A 94 -2.18 3.73 14.20
C THR A 94 -1.04 3.40 13.24
N ASP A 95 -0.04 2.80 13.82
CA ASP A 95 1.28 2.48 13.30
C ASP A 95 1.32 1.84 11.92
N ALA A 96 2.50 1.84 11.35
CA ALA A 96 2.81 1.20 10.08
C ALA A 96 2.26 -0.23 10.01
N LYS A 97 1.52 -0.52 8.94
CA LYS A 97 0.88 -1.81 8.72
C LYS A 97 1.68 -2.68 7.77
N ASP A 98 1.62 -3.98 8.03
CA ASP A 98 2.29 -4.99 7.21
C ASP A 98 1.41 -5.48 6.06
N PHE A 99 0.11 -5.23 6.12
CA PHE A 99 -0.84 -5.66 5.10
C PHE A 99 -1.98 -4.68 4.89
N PHE A 100 -2.66 -4.84 3.76
CA PHE A 100 -3.89 -4.14 3.39
C PHE A 100 -4.86 -5.14 2.76
N GLN A 101 -6.15 -5.01 3.03
CA GLN A 101 -7.13 -5.99 2.61
C GLN A 101 -8.30 -5.34 1.86
N TYR A 102 -8.69 -5.94 0.73
CA TYR A 102 -9.94 -5.67 0.06
C TYR A 102 -10.92 -6.82 0.31
N ASN A 103 -12.14 -6.50 0.71
CA ASN A 103 -13.18 -7.51 0.82
C ASN A 103 -13.77 -7.84 -0.56
N ARG A 104 -14.64 -8.83 -0.59
CA ARG A 104 -15.30 -9.31 -1.82
C ARG A 104 -16.17 -8.25 -2.54
N GLN A 105 -16.50 -7.14 -1.90
CA GLN A 105 -17.16 -6.00 -2.52
C GLN A 105 -16.15 -4.98 -3.09
N GLY A 106 -14.86 -5.20 -2.92
CA GLY A 106 -13.82 -4.28 -3.34
C GLY A 106 -13.66 -3.09 -2.42
N LEU A 107 -14.12 -3.19 -1.17
CA LEU A 107 -13.97 -2.16 -0.16
C LEU A 107 -12.78 -2.48 0.74
N PRO A 108 -12.01 -1.46 1.19
CA PRO A 108 -10.93 -1.69 2.12
C PRO A 108 -11.47 -2.00 3.51
N GLY A 109 -10.81 -2.91 4.21
CA GLY A 109 -11.18 -3.28 5.56
C GLY A 109 -10.02 -3.90 6.32
N ASP A 110 -10.24 -4.11 7.61
CA ASP A 110 -9.34 -4.90 8.45
C ASP A 110 -9.83 -6.36 8.54
N VAL A 111 -9.07 -7.21 9.22
CA VAL A 111 -9.42 -8.63 9.41
C VAL A 111 -10.73 -8.83 10.19
N ALA A 112 -11.19 -7.83 10.91
CA ALA A 112 -12.47 -7.86 11.63
C ALA A 112 -13.63 -7.34 10.74
N GLY A 113 -13.36 -6.96 9.49
CA GLY A 113 -14.36 -6.46 8.56
C GLY A 113 -14.76 -5.00 8.76
N ASN A 114 -14.02 -4.23 9.58
CA ASN A 114 -14.29 -2.80 9.74
C ASN A 114 -13.77 -2.03 8.53
N PRO A 115 -14.48 -0.96 8.11
CA PRO A 115 -13.98 -0.09 7.05
C PRO A 115 -12.63 0.51 7.40
N ALA A 116 -11.73 0.56 6.42
CA ALA A 116 -10.40 1.13 6.59
C ALA A 116 -10.13 2.18 5.51
N GLN A 117 -9.20 3.07 5.80
CA GLN A 117 -8.60 3.98 4.84
C GLN A 117 -7.10 3.92 5.06
N ALA A 118 -6.33 3.99 3.99
CA ALA A 118 -4.90 3.76 4.07
C ALA A 118 -4.11 4.79 3.28
N LEU A 119 -2.90 5.04 3.72
CA LEU A 119 -1.94 5.91 3.04
C LEU A 119 -0.60 5.20 2.92
N PHE A 120 -0.21 4.91 1.70
CA PHE A 120 1.17 4.50 1.39
C PHE A 120 2.02 5.75 1.18
N VAL A 121 3.16 5.80 1.82
CA VAL A 121 4.13 6.90 1.66
C VAL A 121 5.47 6.34 1.25
N LEU A 122 5.94 6.77 0.10
CA LEU A 122 7.27 6.45 -0.41
C LEU A 122 8.19 7.64 -0.19
N CYS A 123 9.18 7.46 0.66
CA CYS A 123 10.15 8.48 1.05
C CYS A 123 11.53 8.16 0.51
N PRO A 124 12.27 9.17 0.01
CA PRO A 124 13.67 8.99 -0.36
C PRO A 124 14.53 8.72 0.88
N PHE A 125 15.71 8.14 0.67
CA PHE A 125 16.63 7.80 1.76
C PHE A 125 17.09 9.03 2.58
N ASP A 126 17.11 10.21 1.95
CA ASP A 126 17.50 11.47 2.63
C ASP A 126 16.38 12.05 3.51
N GLY A 127 15.19 11.44 3.50
CA GLY A 127 14.06 11.87 4.31
C GLY A 127 13.38 13.16 3.84
N ASP A 128 13.67 13.63 2.63
CA ASP A 128 13.11 14.86 2.09
C ASP A 128 11.62 14.68 1.74
N ALA A 129 10.76 15.22 2.56
CA ALA A 129 9.30 15.14 2.38
C ALA A 129 8.83 15.81 1.06
N GLY A 130 9.55 16.80 0.57
CA GLY A 130 9.25 17.44 -0.73
C GLY A 130 9.40 16.49 -1.92
N LYS A 131 10.18 15.42 -1.78
CA LYS A 131 10.35 14.37 -2.79
C LYS A 131 9.45 13.18 -2.55
N ALA A 132 8.79 13.10 -1.40
CA ALA A 132 7.89 11.99 -1.08
C ALA A 132 6.70 11.97 -2.01
N ARG A 133 6.20 10.77 -2.25
CA ARG A 133 4.96 10.55 -3.01
C ARG A 133 4.10 9.57 -2.25
N GLY A 134 2.80 9.74 -2.33
CA GLY A 134 1.87 8.89 -1.60
C GLY A 134 0.75 8.37 -2.48
N LEU A 135 0.10 7.35 -1.96
CA LEU A 135 -1.06 6.73 -2.56
C LEU A 135 -2.11 6.59 -1.46
N TYR A 136 -3.20 7.33 -1.58
CA TYR A 136 -4.29 7.34 -0.61
C TYR A 136 -5.42 6.43 -1.08
N ILE A 137 -5.87 5.53 -0.21
CA ILE A 137 -6.99 4.65 -0.47
C ILE A 137 -8.16 5.10 0.42
N ASN A 138 -9.23 5.57 -0.23
CA ASN A 138 -10.41 6.04 0.47
C ASN A 138 -11.34 4.88 0.88
N ALA A 139 -12.40 5.19 1.62
CA ALA A 139 -13.35 4.19 2.12
C ALA A 139 -14.10 3.42 1.01
N THR A 140 -14.10 3.91 -0.22
CA THR A 140 -14.69 3.22 -1.39
C THR A 140 -13.72 2.29 -2.10
N GLY A 141 -12.48 2.20 -1.64
CA GLY A 141 -11.43 1.35 -2.20
C GLY A 141 -10.66 1.99 -3.36
N ARG A 142 -10.94 3.22 -3.71
CA ARG A 142 -10.19 3.94 -4.75
C ARG A 142 -8.84 4.38 -4.24
N ALA A 143 -7.81 4.05 -4.99
CA ALA A 143 -6.45 4.53 -4.78
C ALA A 143 -6.19 5.76 -5.65
N GLY A 144 -5.77 6.85 -5.02
CA GLY A 144 -5.39 8.10 -5.69
C GLY A 144 -3.99 8.55 -5.31
N GLU A 145 -3.23 9.04 -6.27
CA GLU A 145 -1.91 9.63 -6.01
C GLU A 145 -2.07 10.97 -5.28
N THR A 146 -1.21 11.20 -4.32
CA THR A 146 -1.14 12.48 -3.60
C THR A 146 -0.64 13.61 -4.51
N ARG A 147 -0.99 14.83 -4.19
CA ARG A 147 -0.60 16.04 -4.94
C ARG A 147 -0.25 17.17 -3.99
N ASP A 148 0.62 18.04 -4.41
CA ASP A 148 0.84 19.32 -3.76
C ASP A 148 -0.32 20.25 -4.11
N THR A 149 -1.21 20.48 -3.16
CA THR A 149 -2.46 21.24 -3.38
C THR A 149 -2.39 22.71 -2.97
N ASP A 150 -1.37 23.08 -2.22
CA ASP A 150 -1.16 24.45 -1.72
C ASP A 150 0.14 25.10 -2.26
N ASN A 151 0.89 24.37 -3.08
CA ASN A 151 2.12 24.79 -3.75
C ASN A 151 3.25 25.15 -2.79
N ASP A 152 3.36 24.45 -1.67
CA ASP A 152 4.46 24.61 -0.74
C ASP A 152 5.65 23.67 -1.00
N GLY A 153 5.50 22.74 -1.95
CA GLY A 153 6.52 21.77 -2.35
C GLY A 153 6.35 20.38 -1.74
N THR A 154 5.37 20.19 -0.86
CA THR A 154 5.07 18.91 -0.22
C THR A 154 3.70 18.41 -0.68
N HIS A 155 3.58 17.11 -0.95
CA HIS A 155 2.30 16.54 -1.34
C HIS A 155 1.34 16.40 -0.16
N ASN A 156 0.08 16.71 -0.39
CA ASN A 156 -0.99 16.52 0.58
C ASN A 156 -1.76 15.22 0.29
N TRP A 157 -2.15 14.48 1.34
CA TRP A 157 -3.01 13.31 1.21
C TRP A 157 -4.48 13.63 1.55
N SER A 158 -4.70 14.72 2.28
CA SER A 158 -6.03 15.31 2.50
C SER A 158 -5.88 16.81 2.73
N SER A 159 -6.97 17.53 2.80
CA SER A 159 -6.95 18.98 3.02
C SER A 159 -6.16 19.36 4.29
N GLY A 160 -5.07 20.08 4.12
CA GLY A 160 -4.20 20.55 5.21
C GLY A 160 -3.30 19.48 5.84
N ASN A 161 -3.26 18.27 5.28
CA ASN A 161 -2.40 17.19 5.79
C ASN A 161 -1.34 16.79 4.75
N GLU A 162 -0.11 17.05 5.07
CA GLU A 162 1.05 16.77 4.21
C GLU A 162 1.64 15.38 4.44
N LEU A 163 2.36 14.90 3.44
CA LEU A 163 3.21 13.73 3.59
C LEU A 163 4.39 14.05 4.51
N SER A 164 4.79 13.10 5.32
CA SER A 164 6.00 13.21 6.13
C SER A 164 6.87 11.97 5.98
N CYS A 165 8.18 12.20 6.07
CA CYS A 165 9.21 11.19 6.06
C CYS A 165 9.91 11.19 7.43
N SER A 166 9.28 10.56 8.39
CA SER A 166 9.85 10.43 9.74
C SER A 166 10.49 9.07 9.95
#